data_4c6b26ac00541e4401e9fa0bae58ce80
#
_entry.id   4c6b26ac00541e4401e9fa0bae58ce80
#
_cell.length_a   1.000
_cell.length_b   1.000
_cell.length_c   1.000
_cell.angle_alpha   90.00
_cell.angle_beta   90.00
_cell.angle_gamma   90.00
#
_symmetry.space_group_name_H-M   'P 1'
#
loop_
_entity.id
_entity.type
_entity.pdbx_description
1 polymer ?
#
loop_
_entity_poly.entity_id
_entity_poly.type
_entity_poly.pdbx_seq_one_letter_code
_entity_poly.pdbx_strand_id
1 'polypeptide(L)'
;MFGLITRALKPDTGNVVIGQGITIAIARQVIPRADLDLTIREFFSKVFKEKVYDIDPKIDEVLEVVNLKGHTKMHDRIVRTFSGGQQARLLLASAIIQDPDLLLLDEPTNNLDKAGIEHLTKFLKEYQKTVIVISHDADFLNAFSDGVLYLDVFTHKVEQYVGDYFDVVEQIKVKMDKDKRANALRDKEIQANKDKANFFANKGGQMRLVARRMRDKAEELEESKVDTRREDKTIRPFIIPAQAGHMGNILSIASFSVLNLKTHKPVQRKAKIFLRQKQHLLLKGPNGIGKSTLLETIARGNSEGSEIMVGTNVGYYRQDFSTLNFEDTVRESLMSVMKESIEENMRSVAAGFLITGDLINSKIGSLSEGQKGLVAFARLVLQKPGLLILDEPTNHINFRHLPIIAEALNKYEGAMVLVSHVPDFVKKIRIDEVLDLEK
;
A
#
# COMPACT_ATOMS: atom_id res chain seq x y z
N MET A 1 -5.25 14.13 -7.10
CA MET A 1 -4.29 15.15 -7.58
C MET A 1 -3.84 14.86 -9.01
N PHE A 2 -3.25 13.72 -9.35
CA PHE A 2 -2.77 13.41 -10.72
C PHE A 2 -3.86 13.53 -11.78
N GLY A 3 -5.10 13.05 -11.52
CA GLY A 3 -6.22 13.20 -12.44
C GLY A 3 -6.60 14.66 -12.75
N LEU A 4 -6.37 15.58 -11.81
CA LEU A 4 -6.56 17.02 -12.03
C LEU A 4 -5.43 17.60 -12.89
N ILE A 5 -4.18 17.24 -12.60
CA ILE A 5 -3.01 17.69 -13.37
C ILE A 5 -3.08 17.20 -14.82
N THR A 6 -3.46 15.93 -15.03
CA THR A 6 -3.62 15.35 -16.38
C THR A 6 -4.91 15.75 -17.09
N ARG A 7 -5.77 16.56 -16.44
CA ARG A 7 -7.11 16.94 -16.91
C ARG A 7 -8.08 15.77 -17.17
N ALA A 8 -7.78 14.60 -16.60
CA ALA A 8 -8.70 13.45 -16.59
C ALA A 8 -9.90 13.70 -15.68
N LEU A 9 -9.73 14.54 -14.65
CA LEU A 9 -10.77 15.02 -13.75
C LEU A 9 -10.86 16.54 -13.84
N LYS A 10 -12.07 17.07 -13.68
CA LYS A 10 -12.29 18.51 -13.54
C LYS A 10 -12.33 18.91 -12.07
N PRO A 11 -11.74 20.04 -11.67
CA PRO A 11 -11.89 20.55 -10.31
C PRO A 11 -13.32 21.02 -10.06
N ASP A 12 -13.84 20.85 -8.86
CA ASP A 12 -15.16 21.37 -8.44
C ASP A 12 -15.13 22.91 -8.37
N THR A 13 -14.01 23.46 -7.92
CA THR A 13 -13.76 24.91 -7.86
C THR A 13 -12.31 25.22 -8.23
N GLY A 14 -12.06 26.42 -8.71
CA GLY A 14 -10.72 26.85 -9.13
C GLY A 14 -10.30 26.34 -10.50
N ASN A 15 -9.05 26.58 -10.88
CA ASN A 15 -8.48 26.22 -12.17
C ASN A 15 -7.11 25.58 -12.03
N VAL A 16 -6.84 24.56 -12.83
CA VAL A 16 -5.49 23.99 -12.99
C VAL A 16 -4.80 24.70 -14.14
N VAL A 17 -3.74 25.44 -13.84
CA VAL A 17 -2.93 26.15 -14.82
C VAL A 17 -1.67 25.37 -15.11
N ILE A 18 -1.44 25.01 -16.36
CA ILE A 18 -0.25 24.35 -16.87
C ILE A 18 0.38 25.26 -17.90
N GLY A 19 1.69 25.46 -17.81
CA GLY A 19 2.44 26.27 -18.78
C GLY A 19 2.23 25.78 -20.21
N GLN A 20 2.26 26.70 -21.18
CA GLN A 20 2.16 26.33 -22.59
C GLN A 20 3.37 25.50 -23.01
N GLY A 21 3.13 24.43 -23.76
CA GLY A 21 4.18 23.57 -24.28
C GLY A 21 4.69 22.52 -23.28
N ILE A 22 4.26 22.54 -22.03
CA ILE A 22 4.67 21.54 -21.04
C ILE A 22 4.08 20.16 -21.38
N THR A 23 4.97 19.18 -21.54
CA THR A 23 4.63 17.77 -21.74
C THR A 23 4.50 17.05 -20.43
N ILE A 24 3.41 16.27 -20.28
CA ILE A 24 3.12 15.52 -19.03
C ILE A 24 2.96 14.05 -19.38
N ALA A 25 3.69 13.18 -18.67
CA ALA A 25 3.46 11.74 -18.72
C ALA A 25 3.16 11.17 -17.32
N ILE A 26 2.31 10.17 -17.30
CA ILE A 26 1.92 9.46 -16.07
C ILE A 26 2.18 7.96 -16.23
N ALA A 27 2.89 7.37 -15.28
CA ALA A 27 2.97 5.93 -15.17
C ALA A 27 1.68 5.40 -14.55
N ARG A 28 0.90 4.66 -15.33
CA ARG A 28 -0.36 4.03 -14.88
C ARG A 28 -0.04 2.79 -14.05
N GLN A 29 -0.97 2.37 -13.20
CA GLN A 29 -0.81 1.16 -12.39
C GLN A 29 -1.14 -0.13 -13.15
N VAL A 30 -2.01 -0.06 -14.14
CA VAL A 30 -2.51 -1.24 -14.89
C VAL A 30 -2.50 -0.95 -16.39
N ILE A 31 -2.05 -1.94 -17.18
CA ILE A 31 -2.15 -1.90 -18.65
C ILE A 31 -3.61 -2.10 -19.06
N PRO A 32 -4.17 -1.22 -19.90
CA PRO A 32 -5.51 -1.41 -20.44
C PRO A 32 -5.64 -2.75 -21.17
N ARG A 33 -6.77 -3.44 -21.00
CA ARG A 33 -7.00 -4.75 -21.65
C ARG A 33 -6.78 -4.73 -23.17
N ALA A 34 -7.12 -3.63 -23.81
CA ALA A 34 -6.93 -3.44 -25.26
C ALA A 34 -5.46 -3.39 -25.68
N ASP A 35 -4.54 -3.12 -24.76
CA ASP A 35 -3.11 -2.98 -25.04
C ASP A 35 -2.31 -4.26 -24.75
N LEU A 36 -2.96 -5.25 -24.11
CA LEU A 36 -2.31 -6.51 -23.75
C LEU A 36 -1.91 -7.37 -24.96
N ASP A 37 -2.60 -7.23 -26.08
CA ASP A 37 -2.33 -7.99 -27.31
C ASP A 37 -1.33 -7.30 -28.26
N LEU A 38 -0.87 -6.10 -27.90
CA LEU A 38 0.14 -5.37 -28.64
C LEU A 38 1.53 -5.98 -28.43
N THR A 39 2.39 -5.85 -29.43
CA THR A 39 3.83 -6.07 -29.26
C THR A 39 4.43 -4.92 -28.42
N ILE A 40 5.61 -5.14 -27.85
CA ILE A 40 6.34 -4.10 -27.11
C ILE A 40 6.53 -2.85 -28.00
N ARG A 41 6.93 -3.03 -29.25
CA ARG A 41 7.12 -1.92 -30.20
C ARG A 41 5.83 -1.14 -30.42
N GLU A 42 4.71 -1.83 -30.66
CA GLU A 42 3.39 -1.19 -30.83
C GLU A 42 2.94 -0.49 -29.57
N PHE A 43 3.12 -1.12 -28.40
CA PHE A 43 2.78 -0.55 -27.11
C PHE A 43 3.50 0.77 -26.83
N PHE A 44 4.83 0.82 -27.06
CA PHE A 44 5.60 2.04 -26.89
C PHE A 44 5.33 3.06 -28.01
N SER A 45 5.09 2.63 -29.26
CA SER A 45 4.73 3.56 -30.34
C SER A 45 3.41 4.28 -30.08
N LYS A 46 2.47 3.64 -29.39
CA LYS A 46 1.14 4.21 -29.08
C LYS A 46 1.18 5.40 -28.12
N VAL A 47 2.24 5.55 -27.31
CA VAL A 47 2.33 6.67 -26.36
C VAL A 47 2.73 7.98 -27.02
N PHE A 48 3.24 7.93 -28.24
CA PHE A 48 3.60 9.12 -29.03
C PHE A 48 2.42 9.56 -29.90
N LYS A 49 2.21 10.86 -30.01
CA LYS A 49 1.20 11.44 -30.91
C LYS A 49 1.59 11.36 -32.38
N GLU A 50 2.88 11.42 -32.63
CA GLU A 50 3.47 11.37 -33.97
C GLU A 50 4.26 10.06 -34.15
N LYS A 51 4.37 9.58 -35.39
CA LYS A 51 5.11 8.36 -35.68
C LYS A 51 6.61 8.60 -35.48
N VAL A 52 7.18 7.89 -34.49
CA VAL A 52 8.63 7.91 -34.25
C VAL A 52 9.27 6.85 -35.14
N TYR A 53 10.19 7.32 -36.01
CA TYR A 53 11.03 6.42 -36.81
C TYR A 53 12.17 5.91 -35.94
N ASP A 54 12.46 4.61 -36.02
CA ASP A 54 13.54 3.96 -35.25
C ASP A 54 13.37 4.12 -33.72
N ILE A 55 12.22 3.62 -33.20
CA ILE A 55 11.88 3.68 -31.77
C ILE A 55 12.67 2.65 -30.94
N ASP A 56 13.22 1.61 -31.57
CA ASP A 56 13.83 0.47 -30.87
C ASP A 56 15.00 0.87 -29.94
N PRO A 57 15.94 1.75 -30.30
CA PRO A 57 17.00 2.19 -29.38
C PRO A 57 16.45 2.90 -28.14
N LYS A 58 15.39 3.72 -28.30
CA LYS A 58 14.73 4.39 -27.16
C LYS A 58 14.03 3.39 -26.24
N ILE A 59 13.44 2.34 -26.82
CA ILE A 59 12.83 1.26 -26.04
C ILE A 59 13.90 0.54 -25.23
N ASP A 60 15.05 0.21 -25.84
CA ASP A 60 16.14 -0.46 -25.13
C ASP A 60 16.66 0.36 -23.96
N GLU A 61 16.85 1.66 -24.15
CA GLU A 61 17.29 2.59 -23.10
C GLU A 61 16.32 2.60 -21.90
N VAL A 62 15.03 2.79 -22.13
CA VAL A 62 14.06 2.84 -21.03
C VAL A 62 13.82 1.50 -20.39
N LEU A 63 13.95 0.39 -21.12
CA LEU A 63 13.87 -0.94 -20.55
C LEU A 63 15.07 -1.24 -19.63
N GLU A 64 16.24 -0.66 -19.93
CA GLU A 64 17.39 -0.74 -19.03
C GLU A 64 17.15 0.02 -17.73
N VAL A 65 16.58 1.23 -17.79
CA VAL A 65 16.23 2.04 -16.62
C VAL A 65 15.34 1.26 -15.65
N VAL A 66 14.37 0.51 -16.17
CA VAL A 66 13.44 -0.27 -15.33
C VAL A 66 13.94 -1.70 -15.04
N ASN A 67 15.23 -1.99 -15.33
CA ASN A 67 15.83 -3.31 -15.17
C ASN A 67 15.02 -4.44 -15.83
N LEU A 68 14.57 -4.18 -17.05
CA LEU A 68 13.85 -5.15 -17.89
C LEU A 68 14.69 -5.51 -19.11
N LYS A 69 15.91 -6.06 -18.87
CA LYS A 69 16.79 -6.50 -19.95
C LYS A 69 16.21 -7.73 -20.63
N GLY A 70 16.04 -7.67 -21.94
CA GLY A 70 15.49 -8.74 -22.75
C GLY A 70 16.46 -9.21 -23.84
N HIS A 71 16.24 -10.46 -24.26
CA HIS A 71 16.96 -11.10 -25.37
C HIS A 71 16.62 -10.42 -26.71
N THR A 72 17.50 -10.58 -27.67
CA THR A 72 17.28 -10.29 -29.11
C THR A 72 15.90 -10.78 -29.58
N LYS A 73 14.91 -9.89 -29.74
CA LYS A 73 13.51 -10.02 -30.14
C LYS A 73 12.51 -9.57 -29.08
N MET A 74 12.94 -8.79 -28.10
CA MET A 74 12.02 -8.32 -27.05
C MET A 74 10.94 -7.40 -27.63
N HIS A 75 11.27 -6.60 -28.63
CA HIS A 75 10.36 -5.65 -29.29
C HIS A 75 9.13 -6.31 -29.93
N ASP A 76 9.26 -7.56 -30.38
CA ASP A 76 8.18 -8.31 -31.04
C ASP A 76 7.36 -9.18 -30.06
N ARG A 77 7.72 -9.20 -28.76
CA ARG A 77 6.94 -9.93 -27.75
C ARG A 77 5.64 -9.22 -27.44
N ILE A 78 4.59 -10.02 -27.23
CA ILE A 78 3.27 -9.52 -26.86
C ILE A 78 3.24 -9.18 -25.35
N VAL A 79 2.69 -8.03 -25.00
CA VAL A 79 2.63 -7.51 -23.62
C VAL A 79 1.98 -8.49 -22.65
N ARG A 80 0.95 -9.23 -23.07
CA ARG A 80 0.26 -10.25 -22.25
C ARG A 80 1.21 -11.36 -21.77
N THR A 81 2.30 -11.64 -22.47
CA THR A 81 3.26 -12.71 -22.13
C THR A 81 4.18 -12.35 -20.96
N PHE A 82 4.12 -11.12 -20.49
CA PHE A 82 4.92 -10.64 -19.37
C PHE A 82 4.20 -10.88 -18.04
N SER A 83 4.96 -11.19 -16.99
CA SER A 83 4.39 -11.26 -15.63
C SER A 83 3.85 -9.90 -15.16
N GLY A 84 2.98 -9.87 -14.16
CA GLY A 84 2.41 -8.64 -13.63
C GLY A 84 3.47 -7.61 -13.24
N GLY A 85 4.56 -8.03 -12.59
CA GLY A 85 5.68 -7.16 -12.25
C GLY A 85 6.44 -6.65 -13.48
N GLN A 86 6.58 -7.45 -14.53
CA GLN A 86 7.17 -7.00 -15.79
C GLN A 86 6.24 -6.01 -16.52
N GLN A 87 4.93 -6.24 -16.49
CA GLN A 87 3.95 -5.31 -17.05
C GLN A 87 3.98 -3.95 -16.32
N ALA A 88 4.11 -3.94 -15.00
CA ALA A 88 4.28 -2.70 -14.23
C ALA A 88 5.54 -1.93 -14.64
N ARG A 89 6.65 -2.64 -14.88
CA ARG A 89 7.89 -2.03 -15.41
C ARG A 89 7.71 -1.48 -16.83
N LEU A 90 6.96 -2.16 -17.69
CA LEU A 90 6.62 -1.64 -19.03
C LEU A 90 5.79 -0.36 -18.96
N LEU A 91 4.84 -0.27 -18.03
CA LEU A 91 4.07 0.96 -17.80
C LEU A 91 4.96 2.12 -17.34
N LEU A 92 5.87 1.87 -16.43
CA LEU A 92 6.83 2.87 -15.98
C LEU A 92 7.73 3.33 -17.15
N ALA A 93 8.29 2.39 -17.91
CA ALA A 93 9.09 2.69 -19.09
C ALA A 93 8.30 3.48 -20.15
N SER A 94 6.99 3.22 -20.31
CA SER A 94 6.13 3.94 -21.26
C SER A 94 5.90 5.42 -20.90
N ALA A 95 6.01 5.78 -19.63
CA ALA A 95 6.00 7.17 -19.21
C ALA A 95 7.36 7.85 -19.43
N ILE A 96 8.44 7.15 -19.09
CA ILE A 96 9.82 7.65 -19.20
C ILE A 96 10.23 7.89 -20.67
N ILE A 97 9.86 7.00 -21.59
CA ILE A 97 10.25 7.09 -23.01
C ILE A 97 9.79 8.38 -23.69
N GLN A 98 8.75 9.01 -23.16
CA GLN A 98 8.21 10.27 -23.68
C GLN A 98 9.10 11.48 -23.34
N ASP A 99 10.08 11.32 -22.47
CA ASP A 99 10.96 12.38 -21.92
C ASP A 99 10.14 13.64 -21.52
N PRO A 100 9.13 13.52 -20.65
CA PRO A 100 8.20 14.59 -20.35
C PRO A 100 8.84 15.69 -19.51
N ASP A 101 8.32 16.93 -19.59
CA ASP A 101 8.72 18.02 -18.68
C ASP A 101 8.20 17.82 -17.26
N LEU A 102 7.07 17.10 -17.13
CA LEU A 102 6.50 16.70 -15.86
C LEU A 102 6.19 15.20 -15.89
N LEU A 103 6.95 14.43 -15.11
CA LEU A 103 6.76 13.00 -14.92
C LEU A 103 5.95 12.73 -13.65
N LEU A 104 4.83 12.03 -13.77
CA LEU A 104 3.96 11.66 -12.65
C LEU A 104 4.06 10.15 -12.42
N LEU A 105 4.50 9.75 -11.22
CA LEU A 105 4.67 8.35 -10.83
C LEU A 105 3.77 8.02 -9.64
N ASP A 106 2.88 7.06 -9.82
CA ASP A 106 1.97 6.58 -8.78
C ASP A 106 2.39 5.18 -8.33
N GLU A 107 2.94 5.10 -7.10
CA GLU A 107 3.47 3.88 -6.48
C GLU A 107 4.44 3.09 -7.39
N PRO A 108 5.50 3.73 -7.92
CA PRO A 108 6.36 3.10 -8.92
C PRO A 108 7.23 1.97 -8.37
N THR A 109 7.41 1.89 -7.04
CA THR A 109 8.16 0.81 -6.37
C THR A 109 7.37 -0.48 -6.25
N ASN A 110 6.04 -0.42 -6.36
CA ASN A 110 5.21 -1.60 -6.35
C ASN A 110 5.59 -2.54 -7.50
N ASN A 111 5.76 -3.82 -7.17
CA ASN A 111 6.17 -4.85 -8.13
C ASN A 111 7.63 -4.74 -8.67
N LEU A 112 8.45 -3.83 -8.15
CA LEU A 112 9.88 -3.82 -8.41
C LEU A 112 10.63 -4.65 -7.36
N ASP A 113 11.66 -5.38 -7.81
CA ASP A 113 12.63 -5.97 -6.91
C ASP A 113 13.66 -4.91 -6.47
N LYS A 114 14.51 -5.26 -5.50
CA LYS A 114 15.53 -4.34 -4.97
C LYS A 114 16.39 -3.70 -6.06
N ALA A 115 16.84 -4.50 -7.03
CA ALA A 115 17.64 -4.01 -8.14
C ALA A 115 16.84 -3.02 -9.02
N GLY A 116 15.56 -3.29 -9.29
CA GLY A 116 14.68 -2.38 -10.02
C GLY A 116 14.46 -1.05 -9.29
N ILE A 117 14.30 -1.07 -7.95
CA ILE A 117 14.20 0.16 -7.14
C ILE A 117 15.51 0.96 -7.19
N GLU A 118 16.67 0.31 -7.09
CA GLU A 118 17.98 0.97 -7.18
C GLU A 118 18.18 1.63 -8.55
N HIS A 119 17.82 0.96 -9.64
CA HIS A 119 17.88 1.52 -11.01
C HIS A 119 16.95 2.73 -11.19
N LEU A 120 15.70 2.62 -10.72
CA LEU A 120 14.74 3.72 -10.77
C LEU A 120 15.21 4.92 -9.93
N THR A 121 15.72 4.67 -8.72
CA THR A 121 16.25 5.72 -7.85
C THR A 121 17.40 6.47 -8.52
N LYS A 122 18.32 5.74 -9.16
CA LYS A 122 19.43 6.34 -9.89
C LYS A 122 18.92 7.22 -11.03
N PHE A 123 17.99 6.71 -11.84
CA PHE A 123 17.38 7.46 -12.92
C PHE A 123 16.73 8.76 -12.42
N LEU A 124 15.93 8.69 -11.33
CA LEU A 124 15.23 9.87 -10.78
C LEU A 124 16.20 10.92 -10.24
N LYS A 125 17.34 10.51 -9.66
CA LYS A 125 18.40 11.45 -9.23
C LYS A 125 19.05 12.18 -10.40
N GLU A 126 19.17 11.53 -11.53
CA GLU A 126 19.81 12.09 -12.74
C GLU A 126 18.79 12.84 -13.63
N TYR A 127 17.49 12.71 -13.37
CA TYR A 127 16.45 13.31 -14.19
C TYR A 127 16.39 14.83 -13.99
N GLN A 128 16.66 15.57 -15.08
CA GLN A 128 16.84 17.04 -15.04
C GLN A 128 15.53 17.84 -15.08
N LYS A 129 14.39 17.17 -15.23
CA LYS A 129 13.07 17.80 -15.33
C LYS A 129 12.25 17.53 -14.06
N THR A 130 11.01 17.98 -14.03
CA THR A 130 10.17 17.88 -12.83
C THR A 130 9.57 16.48 -12.69
N VAL A 131 9.69 15.89 -11.52
CA VAL A 131 9.04 14.62 -11.15
C VAL A 131 8.16 14.81 -9.92
N ILE A 132 6.96 14.25 -9.96
CA ILE A 132 6.10 14.12 -8.78
C ILE A 132 5.83 12.64 -8.55
N VAL A 133 6.20 12.14 -7.39
CA VAL A 133 6.04 10.74 -7.01
C VAL A 133 5.11 10.60 -5.83
N ILE A 134 4.19 9.66 -5.92
CA ILE A 134 3.42 9.15 -4.77
C ILE A 134 4.00 7.77 -4.46
N SER A 135 4.47 7.55 -3.23
CA SER A 135 4.96 6.24 -2.81
C SER A 135 4.80 6.05 -1.29
N HIS A 136 4.70 4.79 -0.89
CA HIS A 136 4.73 4.37 0.50
C HIS A 136 6.13 3.92 0.95
N ASP A 137 7.12 3.94 0.07
CA ASP A 137 8.50 3.60 0.36
C ASP A 137 9.27 4.84 0.80
N ALA A 138 9.47 4.97 2.12
CA ALA A 138 10.14 6.12 2.72
C ALA A 138 11.60 6.26 2.30
N ASP A 139 12.34 5.15 2.20
CA ASP A 139 13.75 5.13 1.82
C ASP A 139 13.91 5.54 0.35
N PHE A 140 13.01 5.06 -0.51
CA PHE A 140 12.95 5.45 -1.90
C PHE A 140 12.69 6.95 -2.05
N LEU A 141 11.64 7.48 -1.38
CA LEU A 141 11.32 8.91 -1.42
C LEU A 141 12.48 9.75 -0.90
N ASN A 142 13.09 9.36 0.21
CA ASN A 142 14.20 10.09 0.82
C ASN A 142 15.43 10.15 -0.08
N ALA A 143 15.59 9.16 -0.95
CA ALA A 143 16.79 9.03 -1.78
C ALA A 143 16.90 10.10 -2.89
N PHE A 144 15.79 10.70 -3.36
CA PHE A 144 15.81 11.63 -4.50
C PHE A 144 14.95 12.89 -4.32
N SER A 145 14.10 12.98 -3.27
CA SER A 145 13.19 14.11 -3.12
C SER A 145 13.90 15.34 -2.58
N ASP A 146 13.65 16.51 -3.22
CA ASP A 146 14.10 17.83 -2.76
C ASP A 146 13.00 18.57 -1.99
N GLY A 147 11.78 18.05 -1.98
CA GLY A 147 10.64 18.61 -1.28
C GLY A 147 9.43 17.69 -1.29
N VAL A 148 8.48 17.95 -0.41
CA VAL A 148 7.28 17.16 -0.22
C VAL A 148 6.05 18.04 -0.28
N LEU A 149 5.04 17.58 -1.05
CA LEU A 149 3.68 18.12 -1.02
C LEU A 149 2.84 17.23 -0.09
N TYR A 150 2.52 17.77 1.08
CA TYR A 150 1.69 17.07 2.05
C TYR A 150 0.22 17.42 1.84
N LEU A 151 -0.60 16.42 1.47
CA LEU A 151 -2.05 16.57 1.35
C LEU A 151 -2.69 16.16 2.68
N ASP A 152 -3.23 17.13 3.40
CA ASP A 152 -3.93 16.87 4.66
C ASP A 152 -5.41 16.57 4.39
N VAL A 153 -5.83 15.34 4.70
CA VAL A 153 -7.21 14.85 4.50
C VAL A 153 -8.21 15.56 5.41
N PHE A 154 -7.79 16.05 6.58
CA PHE A 154 -8.69 16.67 7.56
C PHE A 154 -8.89 18.16 7.30
N THR A 155 -7.81 18.87 6.98
CA THR A 155 -7.88 20.31 6.71
C THR A 155 -8.15 20.61 5.24
N HIS A 156 -8.10 19.60 4.36
CA HIS A 156 -8.20 19.71 2.90
C HIS A 156 -7.22 20.73 2.30
N LYS A 157 -6.05 20.87 2.94
CA LYS A 157 -4.98 21.77 2.50
C LYS A 157 -3.80 20.99 1.98
N VAL A 158 -3.10 21.59 1.01
CA VAL A 158 -1.81 21.12 0.54
C VAL A 158 -0.74 22.02 1.14
N GLU A 159 0.20 21.42 1.83
CA GLU A 159 1.35 22.14 2.37
C GLU A 159 2.61 21.70 1.66
N GLN A 160 3.46 22.66 1.31
CA GLN A 160 4.75 22.41 0.70
C GLN A 160 5.85 22.50 1.75
N TYR A 161 6.69 21.49 1.79
CA TYR A 161 7.87 21.40 2.62
C TYR A 161 9.12 21.26 1.75
N VAL A 162 10.23 21.84 2.19
CA VAL A 162 11.54 21.73 1.54
C VAL A 162 12.43 20.84 2.40
N GLY A 163 13.22 20.00 1.76
CA GLY A 163 14.08 19.01 2.40
C GLY A 163 13.77 17.59 1.94
N ASP A 164 14.57 16.64 2.41
CA ASP A 164 14.30 15.23 2.12
C ASP A 164 13.05 14.72 2.89
N TYR A 165 12.64 13.51 2.58
CA TYR A 165 11.40 12.95 3.14
C TYR A 165 11.46 12.85 4.68
N PHE A 166 12.58 12.45 5.27
CA PHE A 166 12.69 12.29 6.72
C PHE A 166 12.72 13.65 7.45
N ASP A 167 13.41 14.62 6.89
CA ASP A 167 13.40 16.00 7.39
C ASP A 167 11.98 16.55 7.44
N VAL A 168 11.20 16.32 6.37
CA VAL A 168 9.82 16.80 6.29
C VAL A 168 8.91 16.10 7.28
N VAL A 169 9.07 14.80 7.49
CA VAL A 169 8.31 14.06 8.52
C VAL A 169 8.57 14.64 9.91
N GLU A 170 9.81 14.99 10.22
CA GLU A 170 10.15 15.63 11.50
C GLU A 170 9.59 17.05 11.62
N GLN A 171 9.68 17.87 10.56
CA GLN A 171 9.07 19.20 10.50
C GLN A 171 7.56 19.14 10.74
N ILE A 172 6.85 18.19 10.11
CA ILE A 172 5.41 17.97 10.31
C ILE A 172 5.13 17.62 11.77
N LYS A 173 5.91 16.72 12.37
CA LYS A 173 5.74 16.30 13.77
C LYS A 173 5.93 17.48 14.73
N VAL A 174 7.00 18.26 14.55
CA VAL A 174 7.26 19.46 15.36
C VAL A 174 6.13 20.49 15.24
N LYS A 175 5.63 20.72 14.01
CA LYS A 175 4.49 21.61 13.76
C LYS A 175 3.23 21.12 14.47
N MET A 176 2.91 19.84 14.36
CA MET A 176 1.75 19.24 15.04
C MET A 176 1.84 19.40 16.58
N ASP A 177 3.01 19.17 17.16
CA ASP A 177 3.21 19.31 18.61
C ASP A 177 3.07 20.78 19.06
N LYS A 178 3.57 21.72 18.24
CA LYS A 178 3.39 23.15 18.47
C LYS A 178 1.91 23.54 18.42
N ASP A 179 1.17 23.10 17.43
CA ASP A 179 -0.25 23.38 17.25
C ASP A 179 -1.09 22.76 18.39
N LYS A 180 -0.78 21.52 18.80
CA LYS A 180 -1.40 20.87 19.96
C LYS A 180 -1.19 21.69 21.26
N ARG A 181 0.05 22.14 21.51
CA ARG A 181 0.35 22.97 22.69
C ARG A 181 -0.35 24.32 22.64
N ALA A 182 -0.38 24.97 21.48
CA ALA A 182 -1.08 26.24 21.30
C ALA A 182 -2.58 26.11 21.56
N ASN A 183 -3.21 25.04 21.05
CA ASN A 183 -4.63 24.78 21.30
C ASN A 183 -4.93 24.42 22.77
N ALA A 184 -4.05 23.67 23.44
CA ALA A 184 -4.21 23.36 24.85
C ALA A 184 -4.14 24.62 25.75
N LEU A 185 -3.32 25.62 25.37
CA LEU A 185 -3.28 26.92 26.04
C LEU A 185 -4.56 27.71 25.79
N ARG A 186 -5.05 27.77 24.54
CA ARG A 186 -6.31 28.43 24.18
C ARG A 186 -7.50 27.78 24.91
N ASP A 187 -7.54 26.45 25.00
CA ASP A 187 -8.60 25.74 25.72
C ASP A 187 -8.68 26.14 27.19
N LYS A 188 -7.52 26.32 27.88
CA LYS A 188 -7.45 26.83 29.24
C LYS A 188 -7.98 28.26 29.34
N GLU A 189 -7.61 29.10 28.36
CA GLU A 189 -8.05 30.50 28.33
C GLU A 189 -9.57 30.63 28.05
N ILE A 190 -10.08 29.82 27.13
CA ILE A 190 -11.53 29.71 26.84
C ILE A 190 -12.29 29.28 28.08
N GLN A 191 -11.82 28.22 28.74
CA GLN A 191 -12.47 27.74 29.96
C GLN A 191 -12.48 28.80 31.07
N ALA A 192 -11.32 29.45 31.29
CA ALA A 192 -11.22 30.53 32.27
C ALA A 192 -12.16 31.73 31.97
N ASN A 193 -12.31 32.09 30.68
CA ASN A 193 -13.24 33.15 30.27
C ASN A 193 -14.70 32.70 30.41
N LYS A 194 -15.06 31.45 30.10
CA LYS A 194 -16.40 30.89 30.34
C LYS A 194 -16.75 30.85 31.81
N ASP A 195 -15.84 30.45 32.69
CA ASP A 195 -16.03 30.40 34.12
C ASP A 195 -16.25 31.82 34.73
N LYS A 196 -15.42 32.79 34.29
CA LYS A 196 -15.60 34.21 34.67
C LYS A 196 -16.92 34.76 34.16
N ALA A 197 -17.30 34.48 32.93
CA ALA A 197 -18.58 34.90 32.36
C ALA A 197 -19.78 34.34 33.17
N ASN A 198 -19.73 33.08 33.54
CA ASN A 198 -20.78 32.45 34.38
C ASN A 198 -20.82 33.05 35.79
N PHE A 199 -19.67 33.33 36.41
CA PHE A 199 -19.59 33.97 37.71
C PHE A 199 -20.22 35.37 37.71
N PHE A 200 -19.96 36.18 36.66
CA PHE A 200 -20.49 37.54 36.55
C PHE A 200 -21.93 37.61 36.00
N ALA A 201 -22.43 36.58 35.33
CA ALA A 201 -23.76 36.56 34.71
C ALA A 201 -24.90 36.81 35.70
N ASN A 202 -24.72 36.32 36.95
CA ASN A 202 -25.72 36.42 38.03
C ASN A 202 -25.58 37.68 38.88
N LYS A 203 -24.58 38.55 38.63
CA LYS A 203 -24.35 39.79 39.36
C LYS A 203 -24.86 40.96 38.53
N GLY A 204 -26.04 41.46 38.78
CA GLY A 204 -26.74 42.52 38.03
C GLY A 204 -25.88 43.74 37.60
N GLY A 205 -26.45 44.66 36.82
CA GLY A 205 -25.83 45.93 36.41
C GLY A 205 -24.62 45.78 35.45
N GLN A 206 -23.58 46.53 35.70
CA GLN A 206 -22.35 46.57 34.85
C GLN A 206 -21.65 45.20 34.72
N MET A 207 -21.85 44.30 35.69
CA MET A 207 -21.26 42.96 35.67
C MET A 207 -21.79 42.09 34.53
N ARG A 208 -23.03 42.32 34.04
CA ARG A 208 -23.57 41.65 32.85
C ARG A 208 -22.81 42.03 31.58
N LEU A 209 -22.32 43.28 31.45
CA LEU A 209 -21.50 43.72 30.32
C LEU A 209 -20.13 43.02 30.35
N VAL A 210 -19.55 42.84 31.55
CA VAL A 210 -18.29 42.08 31.71
C VAL A 210 -18.50 40.62 31.33
N ALA A 211 -19.59 39.99 31.77
CA ALA A 211 -19.91 38.62 31.39
C ALA A 211 -20.06 38.44 29.86
N ARG A 212 -20.73 39.40 29.21
CA ARG A 212 -20.85 39.40 27.75
C ARG A 212 -19.50 39.49 27.06
N ARG A 213 -18.66 40.46 27.43
CA ARG A 213 -17.28 40.58 26.86
C ARG A 213 -16.44 39.32 27.06
N MET A 214 -16.59 38.62 28.19
CA MET A 214 -15.88 37.38 28.44
C MET A 214 -16.40 36.23 27.55
N ARG A 215 -17.72 36.19 27.25
CA ARG A 215 -18.28 35.23 26.28
C ARG A 215 -17.79 35.52 24.86
N ASP A 216 -17.87 36.78 24.41
CA ASP A 216 -17.44 37.21 23.09
C ASP A 216 -15.93 36.87 22.90
N LYS A 217 -15.11 37.10 23.92
CA LYS A 217 -13.69 36.74 23.91
C LYS A 217 -13.46 35.21 23.86
N ALA A 218 -14.29 34.43 24.60
CA ALA A 218 -14.20 32.98 24.54
C ALA A 218 -14.58 32.42 23.15
N GLU A 219 -15.57 33.04 22.49
CA GLU A 219 -16.03 32.70 21.15
C GLU A 219 -14.95 33.05 20.10
N GLU A 220 -14.35 34.24 20.18
CA GLU A 220 -13.22 34.65 19.35
C GLU A 220 -12.02 33.71 19.48
N LEU A 221 -11.69 33.28 20.70
CA LEU A 221 -10.64 32.31 20.96
C LEU A 221 -11.00 30.92 20.42
N GLU A 222 -12.28 30.51 20.46
CA GLU A 222 -12.75 29.26 19.89
C GLU A 222 -12.62 29.26 18.35
N GLU A 223 -12.99 30.37 17.70
CA GLU A 223 -12.83 30.55 16.25
C GLU A 223 -11.35 30.61 15.84
N SER A 224 -10.46 31.15 16.70
CA SER A 224 -9.03 31.24 16.46
C SER A 224 -8.27 29.93 16.70
N LYS A 225 -8.93 28.86 17.14
CA LYS A 225 -8.28 27.55 17.27
C LYS A 225 -7.73 27.11 15.91
N VAL A 226 -6.49 26.69 15.89
CA VAL A 226 -5.92 26.04 14.72
C VAL A 226 -6.58 24.68 14.57
N ASP A 227 -7.08 24.38 13.39
CA ASP A 227 -7.53 23.03 13.07
C ASP A 227 -6.35 22.08 13.31
N THR A 228 -6.33 21.44 14.47
CA THR A 228 -5.28 20.48 14.77
C THR A 228 -5.48 19.27 13.88
N ARG A 229 -4.44 18.97 13.11
CA ARG A 229 -4.36 17.72 12.39
C ARG A 229 -4.63 16.57 13.34
N ARG A 230 -5.62 15.77 13.03
CA ARG A 230 -5.75 14.47 13.68
C ARG A 230 -4.68 13.59 13.09
N GLU A 231 -3.84 12.96 13.92
CA GLU A 231 -2.97 11.90 13.43
C GLU A 231 -3.83 10.88 12.69
N ASP A 232 -3.37 10.51 11.48
CA ASP A 232 -4.04 9.42 10.77
C ASP A 232 -4.14 8.24 11.71
N LYS A 233 -5.36 7.78 11.92
CA LYS A 233 -5.60 6.66 12.83
C LYS A 233 -4.81 5.46 12.32
N THR A 234 -4.02 4.84 13.19
CA THR A 234 -3.45 3.54 12.93
C THR A 234 -4.46 2.44 13.31
N ILE A 235 -4.34 1.28 12.67
CA ILE A 235 -5.10 0.10 13.10
C ILE A 235 -4.77 -0.20 14.58
N ARG A 236 -5.71 -0.80 15.28
CA ARG A 236 -5.46 -1.24 16.66
C ARG A 236 -4.56 -2.48 16.66
N PRO A 237 -3.72 -2.68 17.70
CA PRO A 237 -3.06 -3.96 17.90
C PRO A 237 -4.08 -5.10 17.87
N PHE A 238 -3.75 -6.18 17.16
CA PHE A 238 -4.63 -7.32 16.97
C PHE A 238 -3.87 -8.63 17.06
N ILE A 239 -4.59 -9.72 17.22
CA ILE A 239 -4.06 -11.08 17.22
C ILE A 239 -4.83 -11.84 16.14
N ILE A 240 -4.13 -12.66 15.35
CA ILE A 240 -4.74 -13.65 14.46
C ILE A 240 -4.85 -14.94 15.27
N PRO A 241 -6.05 -15.36 15.70
CA PRO A 241 -6.19 -16.60 16.45
C PRO A 241 -5.89 -17.79 15.56
N ALA A 242 -5.04 -18.71 16.03
CA ALA A 242 -4.79 -19.95 15.30
C ALA A 242 -5.90 -20.98 15.55
N GLN A 243 -6.17 -21.84 14.56
CA GLN A 243 -7.07 -22.97 14.70
C GLN A 243 -6.53 -23.92 15.79
N ALA A 244 -7.36 -24.29 16.75
CA ALA A 244 -7.00 -25.21 17.81
C ALA A 244 -7.08 -26.68 17.35
N GLY A 245 -6.40 -27.57 18.06
CA GLY A 245 -6.53 -29.02 17.91
C GLY A 245 -5.63 -29.67 16.86
N HIS A 246 -4.68 -28.96 16.27
CA HIS A 246 -3.71 -29.52 15.33
C HIS A 246 -2.48 -30.05 16.07
N MET A 247 -2.21 -31.37 15.93
CA MET A 247 -0.98 -31.99 16.38
C MET A 247 -0.25 -32.59 15.18
N GLY A 248 1.04 -32.32 15.03
CA GLY A 248 1.88 -32.83 13.95
C GLY A 248 2.20 -31.77 12.87
N ASN A 249 2.51 -32.26 11.68
CA ASN A 249 2.88 -31.40 10.56
C ASN A 249 1.63 -30.83 9.89
N ILE A 250 1.48 -29.51 9.90
CA ILE A 250 0.35 -28.80 9.26
C ILE A 250 0.59 -28.69 7.77
N LEU A 251 1.83 -28.43 7.35
CA LEU A 251 2.26 -28.38 5.96
C LEU A 251 3.54 -29.18 5.78
N SER A 252 3.56 -30.03 4.77
CA SER A 252 4.75 -30.78 4.33
C SER A 252 5.04 -30.43 2.87
N ILE A 253 6.30 -30.07 2.55
CA ILE A 253 6.74 -29.81 1.17
C ILE A 253 7.91 -30.74 0.88
N ALA A 254 7.69 -31.73 0.01
CA ALA A 254 8.71 -32.69 -0.45
C ALA A 254 9.30 -32.27 -1.81
N SER A 255 8.52 -31.62 -2.65
CA SER A 255 8.98 -31.07 -3.93
C SER A 255 8.09 -29.89 -4.35
N PHE A 256 8.63 -29.04 -5.20
CA PHE A 256 7.91 -27.89 -5.74
C PHE A 256 8.39 -27.57 -7.16
N SER A 257 7.54 -26.90 -7.95
CA SER A 257 7.88 -26.46 -9.30
C SER A 257 8.14 -24.96 -9.33
N VAL A 258 9.23 -24.56 -9.97
CA VAL A 258 9.61 -23.18 -10.22
C VAL A 258 9.91 -22.94 -11.67
N LEU A 259 9.83 -21.70 -12.11
CA LEU A 259 10.22 -21.31 -13.47
C LEU A 259 11.73 -21.05 -13.52
N ASN A 260 12.42 -21.69 -14.45
CA ASN A 260 13.79 -21.32 -14.75
C ASN A 260 13.78 -19.95 -15.45
N LEU A 261 14.42 -18.95 -14.84
CA LEU A 261 14.38 -17.55 -15.32
C LEU A 261 15.03 -17.37 -16.70
N LYS A 262 15.94 -18.29 -17.12
CA LYS A 262 16.60 -18.22 -18.42
C LYS A 262 15.80 -18.91 -19.53
N THR A 263 15.19 -20.05 -19.22
CA THR A 263 14.51 -20.89 -20.23
C THR A 263 12.99 -20.76 -20.21
N HIS A 264 12.44 -20.11 -19.18
CA HIS A 264 11.01 -20.01 -18.86
C HIS A 264 10.27 -21.36 -18.81
N LYS A 265 11.01 -22.46 -18.60
CA LYS A 265 10.44 -23.79 -18.44
C LYS A 265 10.27 -24.13 -16.95
N PRO A 266 9.23 -24.86 -16.57
CA PRO A 266 9.08 -25.36 -15.23
C PRO A 266 10.20 -26.36 -14.89
N VAL A 267 10.76 -26.22 -13.71
CA VAL A 267 11.77 -27.12 -13.15
C VAL A 267 11.27 -27.59 -11.79
N GLN A 268 11.23 -28.90 -11.60
CA GLN A 268 10.89 -29.49 -10.32
C GLN A 268 12.10 -29.55 -9.42
N ARG A 269 11.96 -29.10 -8.18
CA ARG A 269 12.99 -29.13 -7.14
C ARG A 269 12.51 -29.92 -5.95
N LYS A 270 13.44 -30.60 -5.27
CA LYS A 270 13.17 -31.33 -4.03
C LYS A 270 13.34 -30.40 -2.84
N ALA A 271 12.46 -30.53 -1.84
CA ALA A 271 12.58 -29.88 -0.54
C ALA A 271 12.30 -30.92 0.57
N LYS A 272 12.62 -30.58 1.79
CA LYS A 272 12.28 -31.36 2.98
C LYS A 272 11.86 -30.39 4.08
N ILE A 273 10.66 -29.84 3.92
CA ILE A 273 10.11 -28.82 4.82
C ILE A 273 8.88 -29.41 5.51
N PHE A 274 8.84 -29.27 6.82
CA PHE A 274 7.72 -29.69 7.65
C PHE A 274 7.37 -28.56 8.61
N LEU A 275 6.21 -27.94 8.43
CA LEU A 275 5.75 -26.88 9.33
C LEU A 275 4.72 -27.42 10.32
N ARG A 276 5.00 -27.18 11.60
CA ARG A 276 4.10 -27.43 12.72
C ARG A 276 3.49 -26.12 13.22
N GLN A 277 2.63 -26.22 14.22
CA GLN A 277 2.19 -25.01 14.94
C GLN A 277 3.39 -24.19 15.41
N LYS A 278 3.23 -22.88 15.38
CA LYS A 278 4.27 -21.88 15.77
C LYS A 278 5.52 -21.91 14.91
N GLN A 279 5.49 -22.51 13.73
CA GLN A 279 6.60 -22.48 12.78
C GLN A 279 6.28 -21.62 11.56
N HIS A 280 7.22 -20.75 11.20
CA HIS A 280 7.09 -19.78 10.15
C HIS A 280 8.16 -20.01 9.08
N LEU A 281 7.72 -20.18 7.85
CA LEU A 281 8.54 -20.34 6.65
C LEU A 281 8.61 -19.04 5.87
N LEU A 282 9.81 -18.55 5.60
CA LEU A 282 10.04 -17.48 4.63
C LEU A 282 10.40 -18.08 3.27
N LEU A 283 9.64 -17.74 2.25
CA LEU A 283 9.86 -18.16 0.89
C LEU A 283 10.57 -17.03 0.13
N LYS A 284 11.80 -17.27 -0.34
CA LYS A 284 12.65 -16.32 -1.04
C LYS A 284 12.80 -16.69 -2.50
N GLY A 285 13.10 -15.69 -3.32
CA GLY A 285 13.42 -15.86 -4.74
C GLY A 285 13.12 -14.61 -5.53
N PRO A 286 13.70 -14.45 -6.72
CA PRO A 286 13.49 -13.29 -7.58
C PRO A 286 12.06 -13.23 -8.11
N ASN A 287 11.69 -12.06 -8.63
CA ASN A 287 10.39 -11.89 -9.27
C ASN A 287 10.29 -12.75 -10.53
N GLY A 288 9.10 -13.35 -10.73
CA GLY A 288 8.85 -14.21 -11.89
C GLY A 288 9.28 -15.68 -11.74
N ILE A 289 9.93 -16.09 -10.63
CA ILE A 289 10.31 -17.50 -10.41
C ILE A 289 9.10 -18.40 -10.10
N GLY A 290 7.92 -17.82 -9.81
CA GLY A 290 6.70 -18.58 -9.53
C GLY A 290 6.29 -18.66 -8.06
N LYS A 291 6.73 -17.71 -7.20
CA LYS A 291 6.37 -17.66 -5.77
C LYS A 291 4.85 -17.71 -5.54
N SER A 292 4.13 -16.77 -6.13
CA SER A 292 2.66 -16.69 -5.99
C SER A 292 1.94 -17.91 -6.55
N THR A 293 2.43 -18.47 -7.66
CA THR A 293 1.88 -19.71 -8.23
C THR A 293 2.07 -20.89 -7.27
N LEU A 294 3.24 -21.01 -6.64
CA LEU A 294 3.51 -22.04 -5.63
C LEU A 294 2.58 -21.87 -4.42
N LEU A 295 2.44 -20.65 -3.89
CA LEU A 295 1.53 -20.38 -2.78
C LEU A 295 0.09 -20.71 -3.12
N GLU A 296 -0.35 -20.38 -4.33
CA GLU A 296 -1.71 -20.69 -4.80
C GLU A 296 -1.96 -22.20 -4.91
N THR A 297 -1.00 -22.95 -5.47
CA THR A 297 -1.12 -24.42 -5.56
C THR A 297 -1.13 -25.07 -4.18
N ILE A 298 -0.30 -24.61 -3.24
CA ILE A 298 -0.34 -25.04 -1.85
C ILE A 298 -1.70 -24.73 -1.23
N ALA A 299 -2.18 -23.48 -1.35
CA ALA A 299 -3.44 -23.05 -0.75
C ALA A 299 -4.66 -23.86 -1.24
N ARG A 300 -4.63 -24.31 -2.49
CA ARG A 300 -5.70 -25.17 -3.08
C ARG A 300 -5.62 -26.63 -2.66
N GLY A 301 -4.53 -27.05 -2.01
CA GLY A 301 -4.30 -28.46 -1.62
C GLY A 301 -4.02 -29.41 -2.81
N ASN A 302 -3.75 -28.89 -4.00
CA ASN A 302 -3.53 -29.66 -5.25
C ASN A 302 -2.07 -29.64 -5.74
N SER A 303 -1.13 -29.34 -4.86
CA SER A 303 0.28 -29.28 -5.23
C SER A 303 0.93 -30.66 -5.21
N GLU A 304 1.44 -31.13 -6.36
CA GLU A 304 2.31 -32.30 -6.38
C GLU A 304 3.54 -32.02 -5.52
N GLY A 305 3.74 -32.82 -4.47
CA GLY A 305 4.87 -32.70 -3.55
C GLY A 305 4.67 -31.76 -2.36
N SER A 306 3.46 -31.18 -2.17
CA SER A 306 3.10 -30.56 -0.88
C SER A 306 1.75 -31.08 -0.38
N GLU A 307 1.66 -31.25 0.93
CA GLU A 307 0.48 -31.78 1.60
C GLU A 307 0.13 -30.92 2.82
N ILE A 308 -1.16 -30.56 2.91
CA ILE A 308 -1.72 -29.88 4.07
C ILE A 308 -2.49 -30.90 4.90
N MET A 309 -2.33 -30.88 6.21
CA MET A 309 -3.09 -31.72 7.14
C MET A 309 -4.60 -31.56 6.92
N VAL A 310 -5.30 -32.68 6.82
CA VAL A 310 -6.76 -32.70 6.63
C VAL A 310 -7.45 -31.95 7.77
N GLY A 311 -8.42 -31.11 7.42
CA GLY A 311 -9.17 -30.29 8.38
C GLY A 311 -8.49 -28.97 8.77
N THR A 312 -7.33 -28.66 8.19
CA THR A 312 -6.68 -27.36 8.38
C THR A 312 -7.41 -26.25 7.64
N ASN A 313 -7.81 -25.22 8.36
CA ASN A 313 -8.35 -24.00 7.79
C ASN A 313 -7.20 -23.14 7.25
N VAL A 314 -7.22 -22.89 5.93
CA VAL A 314 -6.17 -22.11 5.24
C VAL A 314 -6.60 -20.67 5.10
N GLY A 315 -5.87 -19.75 5.72
CA GLY A 315 -6.03 -18.31 5.49
C GLY A 315 -5.02 -17.83 4.45
N TYR A 316 -5.51 -17.21 3.37
CA TYR A 316 -4.63 -16.75 2.30
C TYR A 316 -4.82 -15.26 2.01
N TYR A 317 -3.74 -14.50 2.24
CA TYR A 317 -3.61 -13.11 1.80
C TYR A 317 -2.90 -13.08 0.45
N ARG A 318 -3.60 -12.67 -0.59
CA ARG A 318 -3.04 -12.54 -1.95
C ARG A 318 -2.76 -11.08 -2.27
N GLN A 319 -1.68 -10.85 -2.98
CA GLN A 319 -1.29 -9.52 -3.42
C GLN A 319 -2.36 -8.86 -4.32
N ASP A 320 -3.06 -9.64 -5.15
CA ASP A 320 -4.09 -9.17 -6.09
C ASP A 320 -5.50 -9.10 -5.49
N PHE A 321 -5.64 -9.40 -4.18
CA PHE A 321 -6.91 -9.45 -3.46
C PHE A 321 -7.98 -10.37 -4.08
N SER A 322 -7.61 -11.30 -4.95
CA SER A 322 -8.56 -12.21 -5.60
C SER A 322 -9.25 -13.22 -4.66
N THR A 323 -8.83 -13.25 -3.39
CA THR A 323 -9.56 -13.94 -2.30
C THR A 323 -10.79 -13.16 -1.82
N LEU A 324 -10.95 -11.90 -2.25
CA LEU A 324 -12.10 -11.06 -1.96
C LEU A 324 -13.03 -11.05 -3.19
N ASN A 325 -14.34 -11.20 -2.98
CA ASN A 325 -15.31 -10.95 -4.03
C ASN A 325 -15.62 -9.46 -4.11
N PHE A 326 -15.28 -8.80 -5.21
CA PHE A 326 -15.39 -7.36 -5.37
C PHE A 326 -16.83 -6.84 -5.46
N GLU A 327 -17.79 -7.72 -5.73
CA GLU A 327 -19.22 -7.39 -5.74
C GLU A 327 -19.85 -7.41 -4.34
N ASP A 328 -19.24 -8.13 -3.40
CA ASP A 328 -19.72 -8.18 -2.02
C ASP A 328 -19.50 -6.84 -1.31
N THR A 329 -20.35 -6.54 -0.34
CA THR A 329 -20.07 -5.52 0.66
C THR A 329 -18.98 -6.01 1.63
N VAL A 330 -18.29 -5.08 2.28
CA VAL A 330 -17.30 -5.42 3.31
C VAL A 330 -17.94 -6.28 4.41
N ARG A 331 -19.18 -5.94 4.82
CA ARG A 331 -19.95 -6.70 5.81
C ARG A 331 -20.15 -8.16 5.37
N GLU A 332 -20.63 -8.39 4.16
CA GLU A 332 -20.85 -9.75 3.61
C GLU A 332 -19.55 -10.52 3.55
N SER A 333 -18.49 -9.89 3.07
CA SER A 333 -17.17 -10.50 2.99
C SER A 333 -16.60 -10.90 4.36
N LEU A 334 -16.75 -10.07 5.40
CA LEU A 334 -16.30 -10.39 6.75
C LEU A 334 -17.14 -11.51 7.38
N MET A 335 -18.45 -11.46 7.19
CA MET A 335 -19.37 -12.49 7.71
C MET A 335 -19.17 -13.86 7.06
N SER A 336 -18.81 -13.90 5.76
CA SER A 336 -18.64 -15.16 5.00
C SER A 336 -17.56 -16.09 5.55
N VAL A 337 -16.56 -15.56 6.29
CA VAL A 337 -15.44 -16.36 6.85
C VAL A 337 -15.65 -16.78 8.31
N MET A 338 -16.74 -16.31 8.93
CA MET A 338 -17.04 -16.62 10.32
C MET A 338 -17.79 -17.94 10.43
N LYS A 339 -17.40 -18.80 11.40
CA LYS A 339 -18.16 -20.02 11.72
C LYS A 339 -19.51 -19.68 12.38
N GLU A 340 -19.51 -18.69 13.25
CA GLU A 340 -20.69 -18.14 13.92
C GLU A 340 -20.82 -16.68 13.50
N SER A 341 -21.89 -16.34 12.80
CA SER A 341 -22.14 -15.01 12.25
C SER A 341 -22.62 -14.04 13.33
N ILE A 342 -21.75 -13.72 14.30
CA ILE A 342 -22.03 -12.75 15.37
C ILE A 342 -21.63 -11.36 14.88
N GLU A 343 -22.63 -10.52 14.61
CA GLU A 343 -22.39 -9.18 14.03
C GLU A 343 -21.57 -8.28 14.95
N GLU A 344 -21.75 -8.37 16.27
CA GLU A 344 -20.97 -7.58 17.22
C GLU A 344 -19.47 -7.85 17.13
N ASN A 345 -19.07 -9.12 17.04
CA ASN A 345 -17.67 -9.52 16.88
C ASN A 345 -17.10 -9.03 15.54
N MET A 346 -17.84 -9.18 14.46
CA MET A 346 -17.45 -8.66 13.14
C MET A 346 -17.22 -7.16 13.18
N ARG A 347 -18.16 -6.38 13.77
CA ARG A 347 -18.04 -4.93 13.87
C ARG A 347 -16.87 -4.50 14.76
N SER A 348 -16.62 -5.22 15.85
CA SER A 348 -15.48 -4.98 16.74
C SER A 348 -14.14 -5.15 16.02
N VAL A 349 -13.99 -6.24 15.26
CA VAL A 349 -12.79 -6.50 14.45
C VAL A 349 -12.68 -5.45 13.35
N ALA A 350 -13.74 -5.18 12.58
CA ALA A 350 -13.75 -4.18 11.52
C ALA A 350 -13.31 -2.80 12.03
N ALA A 351 -13.82 -2.36 13.18
CA ALA A 351 -13.44 -1.09 13.80
C ALA A 351 -11.95 -1.04 14.18
N GLY A 352 -11.37 -2.17 14.59
CA GLY A 352 -9.93 -2.29 14.84
C GLY A 352 -9.08 -2.05 13.60
N PHE A 353 -9.60 -2.39 12.42
CA PHE A 353 -8.98 -2.17 11.12
C PHE A 353 -9.43 -0.87 10.42
N LEU A 354 -9.97 0.10 11.16
CA LEU A 354 -10.46 1.38 10.64
C LEU A 354 -11.65 1.27 9.67
N ILE A 355 -12.30 0.13 9.62
CA ILE A 355 -13.48 -0.13 8.78
C ILE A 355 -14.72 0.23 9.61
N THR A 356 -15.18 1.48 9.49
CA THR A 356 -16.31 2.02 10.28
C THR A 356 -17.30 2.76 9.39
N GLY A 357 -18.49 3.03 9.91
CA GLY A 357 -19.50 3.84 9.25
C GLY A 357 -19.90 3.30 7.88
N ASP A 358 -19.83 4.15 6.86
CA ASP A 358 -20.26 3.83 5.50
C ASP A 358 -19.38 2.79 4.81
N LEU A 359 -18.10 2.68 5.22
CA LEU A 359 -17.18 1.71 4.62
C LEU A 359 -17.65 0.27 4.80
N ILE A 360 -18.30 -0.06 5.90
CA ILE A 360 -18.74 -1.44 6.17
C ILE A 360 -19.82 -1.92 5.19
N ASN A 361 -20.59 -0.97 4.65
CA ASN A 361 -21.65 -1.23 3.68
C ASN A 361 -21.21 -0.99 2.21
N SER A 362 -19.99 -0.49 2.00
CA SER A 362 -19.45 -0.24 0.67
C SER A 362 -19.06 -1.54 0.00
N LYS A 363 -19.18 -1.61 -1.34
CA LYS A 363 -18.65 -2.72 -2.14
C LYS A 363 -17.13 -2.76 -2.05
N ILE A 364 -16.56 -3.96 -1.94
CA ILE A 364 -15.10 -4.15 -1.92
C ILE A 364 -14.44 -3.59 -3.18
N GLY A 365 -15.10 -3.69 -4.34
CA GLY A 365 -14.58 -3.13 -5.58
C GLY A 365 -14.36 -1.61 -5.56
N SER A 366 -15.10 -0.86 -4.73
CA SER A 366 -14.98 0.60 -4.59
C SER A 366 -13.90 1.05 -3.60
N LEU A 367 -13.33 0.12 -2.83
CA LEU A 367 -12.31 0.43 -1.84
C LEU A 367 -10.95 0.69 -2.49
N SER A 368 -10.14 1.54 -1.85
CA SER A 368 -8.72 1.66 -2.20
C SER A 368 -7.98 0.34 -1.92
N GLU A 369 -6.84 0.11 -2.57
CA GLU A 369 -6.06 -1.11 -2.37
C GLU A 369 -5.59 -1.28 -0.92
N GLY A 370 -5.21 -0.18 -0.26
CA GLY A 370 -4.90 -0.21 1.18
C GLY A 370 -6.09 -0.61 2.04
N GLN A 371 -7.30 -0.13 1.74
CA GLN A 371 -8.51 -0.55 2.44
C GLN A 371 -8.85 -2.02 2.18
N LYS A 372 -8.68 -2.52 0.94
CA LYS A 372 -8.82 -3.96 0.62
C LYS A 372 -7.84 -4.80 1.43
N GLY A 373 -6.60 -4.35 1.58
CA GLY A 373 -5.60 -5.01 2.42
C GLY A 373 -6.02 -5.11 3.88
N LEU A 374 -6.59 -4.04 4.46
CA LEU A 374 -7.10 -4.06 5.82
C LEU A 374 -8.32 -4.98 5.98
N VAL A 375 -9.22 -5.02 4.99
CA VAL A 375 -10.34 -5.98 4.95
C VAL A 375 -9.81 -7.42 4.89
N ALA A 376 -8.79 -7.69 4.09
CA ALA A 376 -8.19 -9.03 4.01
C ALA A 376 -7.59 -9.46 5.37
N PHE A 377 -6.88 -8.57 6.09
CA PHE A 377 -6.39 -8.88 7.45
C PHE A 377 -7.55 -9.08 8.45
N ALA A 378 -8.59 -8.27 8.40
CA ALA A 378 -9.78 -8.45 9.26
C ALA A 378 -10.44 -9.83 9.01
N ARG A 379 -10.52 -10.28 7.76
CA ARG A 379 -10.99 -11.64 7.42
C ARG A 379 -10.12 -12.72 8.04
N LEU A 380 -8.79 -12.60 7.99
CA LEU A 380 -7.88 -13.57 8.60
C LEU A 380 -8.07 -13.69 10.11
N VAL A 381 -8.30 -12.56 10.81
CA VAL A 381 -8.63 -12.57 12.25
C VAL A 381 -9.92 -13.34 12.52
N LEU A 382 -10.97 -13.12 11.71
CA LEU A 382 -12.27 -13.77 11.87
C LEU A 382 -12.26 -15.24 11.46
N GLN A 383 -11.45 -15.59 10.46
CA GLN A 383 -11.32 -16.93 9.89
C GLN A 383 -10.59 -17.91 10.83
N LYS A 384 -9.68 -17.43 11.69
CA LYS A 384 -8.88 -18.23 12.61
C LYS A 384 -8.15 -19.38 11.91
N PRO A 385 -7.22 -19.11 10.98
CA PRO A 385 -6.57 -20.14 10.17
C PRO A 385 -5.63 -21.02 11.01
N GLY A 386 -5.46 -22.29 10.60
CA GLY A 386 -4.41 -23.18 11.09
C GLY A 386 -3.11 -23.02 10.30
N LEU A 387 -3.25 -22.76 8.98
CA LEU A 387 -2.17 -22.39 8.06
C LEU A 387 -2.42 -21.01 7.50
N LEU A 388 -1.50 -20.09 7.70
CA LEU A 388 -1.54 -18.73 7.18
C LEU A 388 -0.56 -18.59 6.01
N ILE A 389 -1.04 -18.22 4.85
CA ILE A 389 -0.24 -17.95 3.65
C ILE A 389 -0.33 -16.48 3.33
N LEU A 390 0.82 -15.81 3.22
CA LEU A 390 0.91 -14.38 2.98
C LEU A 390 1.81 -14.10 1.77
N ASP A 391 1.21 -13.55 0.71
CA ASP A 391 1.90 -13.16 -0.51
C ASP A 391 2.02 -11.63 -0.58
N GLU A 392 3.23 -11.11 -0.28
CA GLU A 392 3.56 -9.68 -0.24
C GLU A 392 2.55 -8.83 0.57
N PRO A 393 2.33 -9.14 1.86
CA PRO A 393 1.29 -8.49 2.66
C PRO A 393 1.59 -7.02 2.99
N THR A 394 2.78 -6.54 2.64
CA THR A 394 3.21 -5.15 2.82
C THR A 394 2.79 -4.25 1.68
N ASN A 395 2.50 -4.81 0.49
CA ASN A 395 2.11 -4.04 -0.67
C ASN A 395 0.77 -3.34 -0.43
N HIS A 396 0.69 -2.08 -0.85
CA HIS A 396 -0.51 -1.22 -0.71
C HIS A 396 -0.93 -0.88 0.73
N ILE A 397 -0.24 -1.41 1.75
CA ILE A 397 -0.51 -1.11 3.16
C ILE A 397 0.30 0.12 3.59
N ASN A 398 -0.38 1.09 4.20
CA ASN A 398 0.30 2.26 4.75
C ASN A 398 1.38 1.81 5.76
N PHE A 399 2.60 2.32 5.60
CA PHE A 399 3.77 1.96 6.42
C PHE A 399 3.54 2.10 7.93
N ARG A 400 2.63 2.99 8.37
CA ARG A 400 2.25 3.17 9.78
C ARG A 400 1.57 1.93 10.38
N HIS A 401 0.94 1.11 9.55
CA HIS A 401 0.27 -0.12 9.99
C HIS A 401 1.24 -1.32 10.04
N LEU A 402 2.34 -1.28 9.28
CA LEU A 402 3.28 -2.40 9.15
C LEU A 402 3.87 -2.88 10.47
N PRO A 403 4.25 -2.01 11.44
CA PRO A 403 4.75 -2.48 12.74
C PRO A 403 3.72 -3.31 13.51
N ILE A 404 2.44 -2.90 13.46
CA ILE A 404 1.35 -3.59 14.17
C ILE A 404 1.07 -4.93 13.50
N ILE A 405 1.07 -4.98 12.16
CA ILE A 405 0.90 -6.22 11.39
C ILE A 405 2.07 -7.16 11.66
N ALA A 406 3.31 -6.67 11.62
CA ALA A 406 4.49 -7.48 11.91
C ALA A 406 4.44 -8.10 13.32
N GLU A 407 4.00 -7.34 14.32
CA GLU A 407 3.83 -7.83 15.68
C GLU A 407 2.73 -8.91 15.76
N ALA A 408 1.61 -8.73 15.08
CA ALA A 408 0.54 -9.72 15.03
C ALA A 408 1.00 -11.03 14.36
N LEU A 409 1.78 -10.93 13.27
CA LEU A 409 2.37 -12.09 12.58
C LEU A 409 3.46 -12.77 13.43
N ASN A 410 4.28 -11.99 14.14
CA ASN A 410 5.28 -12.53 15.05
C ASN A 410 4.65 -13.35 16.20
N LYS A 411 3.47 -12.92 16.68
CA LYS A 411 2.72 -13.59 17.74
C LYS A 411 1.82 -14.73 17.25
N TYR A 412 1.73 -14.94 15.92
CA TYR A 412 0.86 -15.96 15.38
C TYR A 412 1.31 -17.37 15.80
N GLU A 413 0.37 -18.17 16.31
CA GLU A 413 0.63 -19.48 16.86
C GLU A 413 0.33 -20.67 15.92
N GLY A 414 -0.19 -20.40 14.72
CA GLY A 414 -0.35 -21.41 13.67
C GLY A 414 0.90 -21.61 12.82
N ALA A 415 0.81 -22.42 11.78
CA ALA A 415 1.84 -22.49 10.74
C ALA A 415 1.71 -21.32 9.77
N MET A 416 2.83 -20.73 9.34
CA MET A 416 2.80 -19.59 8.42
C MET A 416 3.80 -19.76 7.27
N VAL A 417 3.38 -19.40 6.06
CA VAL A 417 4.25 -19.22 4.89
C VAL A 417 4.18 -17.76 4.47
N LEU A 418 5.33 -17.09 4.45
CA LEU A 418 5.46 -15.66 4.14
C LEU A 418 6.31 -15.44 2.91
N VAL A 419 5.83 -14.63 1.98
CA VAL A 419 6.63 -13.99 0.93
C VAL A 419 6.64 -12.49 1.20
N SER A 420 7.82 -11.89 1.33
CA SER A 420 7.96 -10.43 1.43
C SER A 420 9.32 -9.98 0.93
N HIS A 421 9.34 -8.85 0.23
CA HIS A 421 10.54 -8.17 -0.26
C HIS A 421 11.01 -7.02 0.66
N VAL A 422 10.30 -6.75 1.77
CA VAL A 422 10.62 -5.69 2.73
C VAL A 422 11.45 -6.24 3.88
N PRO A 423 12.80 -6.02 3.90
CA PRO A 423 13.68 -6.64 4.90
C PRO A 423 13.35 -6.24 6.34
N ASP A 424 13.00 -4.97 6.56
CA ASP A 424 12.71 -4.45 7.90
C ASP A 424 11.39 -4.95 8.47
N PHE A 425 10.44 -5.32 7.61
CA PHE A 425 9.23 -6.01 8.01
C PHE A 425 9.54 -7.45 8.42
N VAL A 426 10.31 -8.18 7.59
CA VAL A 426 10.68 -9.59 7.84
C VAL A 426 11.52 -9.73 9.13
N LYS A 427 12.44 -8.80 9.41
CA LYS A 427 13.27 -8.80 10.64
C LYS A 427 12.44 -8.76 11.93
N LYS A 428 11.21 -8.22 11.88
CA LYS A 428 10.32 -8.11 13.05
C LYS A 428 9.47 -9.36 13.28
N ILE A 429 9.52 -10.32 12.36
CA ILE A 429 8.71 -11.54 12.38
C ILE A 429 9.63 -12.71 12.64
N ARG A 430 9.23 -13.61 13.54
CA ARG A 430 9.93 -14.87 13.77
C ARG A 430 9.89 -15.73 12.50
N ILE A 431 11.04 -16.11 11.98
CA ILE A 431 11.21 -17.03 10.87
C ILE A 431 12.01 -18.22 11.36
N ASP A 432 11.43 -19.41 11.28
CA ASP A 432 12.04 -20.65 11.74
C ASP A 432 12.74 -21.37 10.58
N GLU A 433 12.21 -21.26 9.37
CA GLU A 433 12.78 -21.89 8.17
C GLU A 433 12.79 -20.92 6.98
N VAL A 434 13.72 -21.11 6.05
CA VAL A 434 13.81 -20.32 4.81
C VAL A 434 13.92 -21.27 3.63
N LEU A 435 13.02 -21.16 2.66
CA LEU A 435 13.09 -21.83 1.37
C LEU A 435 13.50 -20.83 0.29
N ASP A 436 14.70 -21.02 -0.24
CA ASP A 436 15.20 -20.24 -1.36
C ASP A 436 14.89 -20.97 -2.68
N LEU A 437 14.03 -20.39 -3.50
CA LEU A 437 13.59 -21.00 -4.75
C LEU A 437 14.66 -20.96 -5.84
N GLU A 438 15.76 -20.24 -5.66
CA GLU A 438 16.89 -20.26 -6.62
C GLU A 438 17.83 -21.46 -6.38
N LYS A 439 17.89 -21.95 -5.16
CA LYS A 439 18.73 -23.09 -4.74
C LYS A 439 17.92 -24.37 -4.77
#